data_e827d8d960f9f107df61dcf0b554cfd3
#
_entry.id   e827d8d960f9f107df61dcf0b554cfd3
#
_cell.length_a   1.000
_cell.length_b   1.000
_cell.length_c   1.000
_cell.angle_alpha   90.00
_cell.angle_beta   90.00
_cell.angle_gamma   90.00
#
_symmetry.space_group_name_H-M   'P 1'
#
loop_
_entity.id
_entity.type
_entity.pdbx_description
1 polymer ?
#
loop_
_entity_poly.entity_id
_entity_poly.type
_entity_poly.pdbx_seq_one_letter_code
_entity_poly.pdbx_strand_id
1 'polypeptide(L)'
;MAVNPRARMNRRSLQILAIVSVLAVYILVAPMTAQVAGQSVPPASAPDRSKSPTDISSAPSPANKVVVTLVTEEVLGQLADGVTYTFWTFNGTVPGPFIRLRLGQVVEMHIVNPANSTMIHSIDSHAILGTGGGSAYSQTAPGNESIFQFTAMKVGLFMYHCATAPIPAHIANGMYGLILVEPQEGLPKVDREFYIAQGEFYTQGPIGQQGYQAFSYQKAFDETPEYVVFNGRVGSLTGNRTLKANVGDTIRIFFLNAGPNLDSSFHLIGGIFDRVYTEGSLLSPPLLNVQTTLVPAGGAVMVEYKAVVPETVTLVDHSLFRILRGALGTITVRGTSNETVISIKNGTGPAPGTSMMNMTNETQPATSPGTSSSSSNSTVIVIQNYAFNPAQLTITAGTTITWINQDSLGHTVTQGNPDSPTPAAQRLFDSSNGTEGANVKTIAPGKSFSYTFTTPGEYDYYCIPHPFMRGHITVLPAQTGASQSFGYGDLTNFYFIITGRELVALSAFGVMILVGLTVVLSRRGGQATTQ
;
A
#
# COMPACT_ATOMS: atom_id res chain seq x y z
N MET A 1 11.79 -33.29 -68.01
CA MET A 1 12.93 -32.60 -67.38
C MET A 1 12.60 -32.32 -65.95
N ALA A 2 13.14 -33.11 -65.02
CA ALA A 2 12.89 -32.98 -63.57
C ALA A 2 14.11 -32.29 -62.96
N VAL A 3 13.92 -31.14 -62.32
CA VAL A 3 14.97 -30.44 -61.57
C VAL A 3 14.84 -30.82 -60.10
N ASN A 4 15.84 -31.45 -59.56
CA ASN A 4 15.95 -31.80 -58.15
C ASN A 4 16.90 -30.80 -57.47
N PRO A 5 16.47 -30.03 -56.45
CA PRO A 5 17.40 -29.21 -55.67
C PRO A 5 17.49 -29.75 -54.23
N ARG A 6 18.33 -30.74 -53.98
CA ARG A 6 18.83 -31.02 -52.62
C ARG A 6 20.25 -30.46 -52.52
N ALA A 7 20.39 -29.18 -52.21
CA ALA A 7 21.64 -28.60 -51.73
C ALA A 7 21.89 -29.08 -50.30
N ARG A 8 22.82 -29.99 -50.10
CA ARG A 8 23.31 -30.40 -48.75
C ARG A 8 24.23 -29.29 -48.24
N MET A 9 23.76 -28.60 -47.22
CA MET A 9 24.56 -27.65 -46.46
C MET A 9 25.73 -28.36 -45.75
N ASN A 10 26.94 -27.85 -45.95
CA ASN A 10 28.18 -28.41 -45.44
C ASN A 10 28.30 -28.20 -43.91
N ARG A 11 28.95 -29.12 -43.19
CA ARG A 11 29.10 -29.13 -41.71
C ARG A 11 29.69 -27.81 -41.14
N ARG A 12 30.53 -27.10 -41.90
CA ARG A 12 31.08 -25.81 -41.46
C ARG A 12 30.02 -24.70 -41.46
N SER A 13 29.10 -24.71 -42.42
CA SER A 13 27.98 -23.75 -42.47
C SER A 13 26.98 -23.93 -41.33
N LEU A 14 26.75 -25.18 -40.88
CA LEU A 14 25.93 -25.47 -39.70
C LEU A 14 26.59 -25.01 -38.39
N GLN A 15 27.92 -25.15 -38.28
CA GLN A 15 28.62 -24.67 -37.07
C GLN A 15 28.66 -23.17 -36.97
N ILE A 16 28.82 -22.44 -38.09
CA ILE A 16 28.76 -20.99 -38.11
C ILE A 16 27.36 -20.49 -37.78
N LEU A 17 26.29 -21.15 -38.28
CA LEU A 17 24.90 -20.79 -37.96
C LEU A 17 24.58 -21.00 -36.48
N ALA A 18 25.09 -22.10 -35.88
CA ALA A 18 24.90 -22.35 -34.44
C ALA A 18 25.63 -21.34 -33.54
N ILE A 19 26.84 -20.89 -33.93
CA ILE A 19 27.59 -19.88 -33.17
C ILE A 19 26.94 -18.50 -33.29
N VAL A 20 26.43 -18.13 -34.47
CA VAL A 20 25.72 -16.87 -34.67
C VAL A 20 24.40 -16.86 -33.92
N SER A 21 23.67 -17.98 -33.84
CA SER A 21 22.43 -18.09 -33.07
C SER A 21 22.66 -17.99 -31.56
N VAL A 22 23.76 -18.56 -31.04
CA VAL A 22 24.13 -18.47 -29.63
C VAL A 22 24.58 -17.05 -29.28
N LEU A 23 25.33 -16.37 -30.15
CA LEU A 23 25.69 -14.95 -29.94
C LEU A 23 24.47 -14.02 -30.01
N ALA A 24 23.52 -14.27 -30.90
CA ALA A 24 22.30 -13.49 -31.00
C ALA A 24 21.41 -13.63 -29.76
N VAL A 25 21.35 -14.82 -29.16
CA VAL A 25 20.62 -15.05 -27.89
C VAL A 25 21.35 -14.38 -26.71
N TYR A 26 22.68 -14.33 -26.71
CA TYR A 26 23.45 -13.65 -25.66
C TYR A 26 23.32 -12.12 -25.72
N ILE A 27 23.13 -11.56 -26.91
CA ILE A 27 22.91 -10.11 -27.08
C ILE A 27 21.46 -9.72 -26.70
N LEU A 28 20.50 -10.64 -26.83
CA LEU A 28 19.08 -10.41 -26.45
C LEU A 28 18.77 -10.65 -24.96
N VAL A 29 19.69 -11.27 -24.22
CA VAL A 29 19.52 -11.59 -22.78
C VAL A 29 20.52 -10.81 -21.90
N ALA A 30 21.30 -9.90 -22.44
CA ALA A 30 22.05 -8.98 -21.61
C ALA A 30 21.04 -8.10 -20.84
N PRO A 31 21.06 -8.11 -19.48
CA PRO A 31 20.20 -7.19 -18.73
C PRO A 31 20.61 -5.78 -19.15
N MET A 32 19.68 -5.01 -19.72
CA MET A 32 19.79 -3.57 -19.80
C MET A 32 19.72 -3.04 -18.36
N THR A 33 20.83 -3.07 -17.65
CA THR A 33 21.06 -2.20 -16.51
C THR A 33 21.27 -0.81 -17.08
N ALA A 34 20.19 -0.15 -17.48
CA ALA A 34 20.20 1.29 -17.60
C ALA A 34 20.45 1.82 -16.18
N GLN A 35 21.69 2.18 -15.88
CA GLN A 35 21.96 3.12 -14.82
C GLN A 35 21.20 4.39 -15.17
N VAL A 36 20.00 4.53 -14.62
CA VAL A 36 19.33 5.81 -14.54
C VAL A 36 20.21 6.66 -13.62
N ALA A 37 21.10 7.44 -14.22
CA ALA A 37 21.78 8.50 -13.52
C ALA A 37 20.68 9.31 -12.83
N GLY A 38 20.74 9.38 -11.49
CA GLY A 38 19.79 10.10 -10.68
C GLY A 38 19.80 11.58 -11.06
N GLN A 39 18.96 11.95 -12.01
CA GLN A 39 18.49 13.31 -12.09
C GLN A 39 17.55 13.47 -10.91
N SER A 40 17.96 14.27 -9.92
CA SER A 40 17.07 14.80 -8.90
C SER A 40 16.00 15.63 -9.61
N VAL A 41 14.89 15.00 -9.99
CA VAL A 41 13.68 15.72 -10.38
C VAL A 41 13.29 16.51 -9.14
N PRO A 42 13.20 17.86 -9.20
CA PRO A 42 12.67 18.62 -8.07
C PRO A 42 11.31 18.02 -7.73
N PRO A 43 10.96 17.87 -6.43
CA PRO A 43 9.68 17.32 -6.07
C PRO A 43 8.61 18.17 -6.75
N ALA A 44 7.87 17.56 -7.67
CA ALA A 44 6.66 18.17 -8.18
C ALA A 44 5.85 18.53 -6.95
N SER A 45 5.48 19.80 -6.82
CA SER A 45 4.63 20.25 -5.73
C SER A 45 3.45 19.31 -5.68
N ALA A 46 3.26 18.64 -4.53
CA ALA A 46 2.11 17.77 -4.33
C ALA A 46 0.87 18.53 -4.81
N PRO A 47 -0.04 17.91 -5.59
CA PRO A 47 -1.21 18.60 -6.11
C PRO A 47 -1.86 19.35 -4.96
N ASP A 48 -2.22 20.60 -5.18
CA ASP A 48 -2.81 21.48 -4.15
C ASP A 48 -4.09 20.83 -3.64
N ARG A 49 -3.97 20.08 -2.54
CA ARG A 49 -5.06 19.41 -1.84
C ARG A 49 -5.77 20.35 -0.86
N SER A 50 -5.53 21.68 -0.95
CA SER A 50 -6.24 22.68 -0.15
C SER A 50 -7.72 22.74 -0.52
N LYS A 51 -8.08 22.34 -1.73
CA LYS A 51 -9.45 22.01 -2.13
C LYS A 51 -9.68 20.54 -1.84
N SER A 52 -10.10 20.25 -0.61
CA SER A 52 -10.51 18.89 -0.25
C SER A 52 -11.62 18.45 -1.21
N PRO A 53 -11.44 17.35 -1.99
CA PRO A 53 -12.52 16.80 -2.80
C PRO A 53 -13.66 16.28 -1.93
N THR A 54 -13.55 16.43 -0.62
CA THR A 54 -14.49 15.93 0.38
C THR A 54 -15.68 16.84 0.61
N ASP A 55 -15.59 18.17 0.33
CA ASP A 55 -16.74 19.07 0.41
C ASP A 55 -17.35 19.28 -1.00
N ILE A 56 -18.49 18.65 -1.23
CA ILE A 56 -19.17 18.55 -2.54
C ILE A 56 -20.53 19.24 -2.58
N SER A 57 -20.69 20.30 -1.79
CA SER A 57 -21.94 21.01 -1.60
C SER A 57 -22.54 21.68 -2.86
N SER A 58 -21.89 21.54 -4.04
CA SER A 58 -22.43 22.07 -5.29
C SER A 58 -23.61 21.22 -5.79
N ALA A 59 -24.76 21.85 -5.95
CA ALA A 59 -25.92 21.24 -6.60
C ALA A 59 -25.59 20.83 -8.05
N PRO A 60 -26.24 19.77 -8.59
CA PRO A 60 -26.06 19.39 -9.98
C PRO A 60 -26.47 20.53 -10.90
N SER A 61 -25.80 20.65 -12.06
CA SER A 61 -26.17 21.62 -13.08
C SER A 61 -27.66 21.50 -13.45
N PRO A 62 -28.43 22.58 -13.53
CA PRO A 62 -29.81 22.52 -14.00
C PRO A 62 -29.93 22.27 -15.53
N ALA A 63 -28.80 22.33 -16.24
CA ALA A 63 -28.78 22.13 -17.69
C ALA A 63 -29.13 20.69 -18.07
N ASN A 64 -29.89 20.51 -19.15
CA ASN A 64 -30.21 19.19 -19.69
C ASN A 64 -28.98 18.45 -20.24
N LYS A 65 -27.96 19.20 -20.67
CA LYS A 65 -26.63 18.70 -21.09
C LYS A 65 -25.55 19.18 -20.15
N VAL A 66 -24.72 18.25 -19.68
CA VAL A 66 -23.57 18.48 -18.81
C VAL A 66 -22.31 18.06 -19.54
N VAL A 67 -21.28 18.90 -19.51
CA VAL A 67 -19.94 18.55 -20.03
C VAL A 67 -19.06 18.18 -18.86
N VAL A 68 -18.42 17.01 -18.92
CA VAL A 68 -17.48 16.51 -17.92
C VAL A 68 -16.15 16.24 -18.61
N THR A 69 -15.10 16.88 -18.13
CA THR A 69 -13.73 16.67 -18.62
C THR A 69 -12.90 15.99 -17.54
N LEU A 70 -12.33 14.84 -17.87
CA LEU A 70 -11.38 14.11 -17.05
C LEU A 70 -10.02 14.08 -17.76
N VAL A 71 -9.03 14.70 -17.14
CA VAL A 71 -7.64 14.69 -17.59
C VAL A 71 -6.94 13.53 -16.89
N THR A 72 -6.31 12.64 -17.66
CA THR A 72 -5.56 11.51 -17.11
C THR A 72 -4.10 11.90 -16.89
N GLU A 73 -3.58 11.63 -15.70
CA GLU A 73 -2.22 12.06 -15.32
C GLU A 73 -1.55 11.03 -14.41
N GLU A 74 -0.29 10.69 -14.72
CA GLU A 74 0.58 9.98 -13.77
C GLU A 74 1.30 11.02 -12.90
N VAL A 75 1.00 11.02 -11.60
CA VAL A 75 1.46 12.05 -10.66
C VAL A 75 2.32 11.44 -9.56
N LEU A 76 3.55 11.92 -9.40
CA LEU A 76 4.34 11.60 -8.21
C LEU A 76 3.73 12.33 -7.00
N GLY A 77 3.28 11.57 -6.01
CA GLY A 77 2.64 12.10 -4.82
C GLY A 77 3.08 11.39 -3.54
N GLN A 78 2.60 11.89 -2.40
CA GLN A 78 2.87 11.31 -1.09
C GLN A 78 1.78 10.29 -0.72
N LEU A 79 2.15 9.02 -0.54
CA LEU A 79 1.25 7.95 -0.09
C LEU A 79 1.19 7.88 1.45
N ALA A 80 2.32 8.09 2.13
CA ALA A 80 2.44 8.26 3.57
C ALA A 80 3.57 9.23 3.87
N ASP A 81 3.76 9.61 5.14
CA ASP A 81 4.84 10.52 5.52
C ASP A 81 6.20 9.91 5.15
N GLY A 82 6.97 10.64 4.32
CA GLY A 82 8.25 10.19 3.76
C GLY A 82 8.15 9.10 2.67
N VAL A 83 6.95 8.65 2.30
CA VAL A 83 6.73 7.62 1.27
C VAL A 83 6.10 8.26 0.04
N THR A 84 6.78 8.18 -1.11
CA THR A 84 6.27 8.69 -2.38
C THR A 84 5.88 7.55 -3.31
N TYR A 85 4.89 7.83 -4.18
CA TYR A 85 4.31 6.86 -5.08
C TYR A 85 3.86 7.54 -6.37
N THR A 86 3.93 6.86 -7.51
CA THR A 86 3.37 7.36 -8.76
C THR A 86 1.91 6.96 -8.85
N PHE A 87 1.03 7.91 -8.56
CA PHE A 87 -0.41 7.74 -8.72
C PHE A 87 -0.81 7.90 -10.17
N TRP A 88 -1.75 7.10 -10.63
CA TRP A 88 -2.46 7.32 -11.88
C TRP A 88 -3.80 7.93 -11.53
N THR A 89 -4.15 9.02 -12.17
CA THR A 89 -5.22 9.87 -11.64
C THR A 89 -6.18 10.35 -12.73
N PHE A 90 -7.38 10.72 -12.31
CA PHE A 90 -8.22 11.65 -13.04
C PHE A 90 -8.11 13.03 -12.38
N ASN A 91 -7.74 14.06 -13.16
CA ASN A 91 -7.54 15.44 -12.71
C ASN A 91 -6.52 15.59 -11.56
N GLY A 92 -5.45 14.78 -11.57
CA GLY A 92 -4.33 14.91 -10.63
C GLY A 92 -4.64 14.52 -9.18
N THR A 93 -5.80 13.92 -8.88
CA THR A 93 -6.23 13.59 -7.51
C THR A 93 -6.64 12.13 -7.36
N VAL A 94 -6.51 11.60 -6.15
CA VAL A 94 -7.08 10.32 -5.73
C VAL A 94 -7.96 10.55 -4.49
N PRO A 95 -9.24 10.22 -4.56
CA PRO A 95 -10.00 9.81 -5.75
C PRO A 95 -10.08 10.92 -6.80
N GLY A 96 -10.46 10.53 -8.02
CA GLY A 96 -10.86 11.46 -9.06
C GLY A 96 -12.11 12.28 -8.68
N PRO A 97 -12.52 13.27 -9.50
CA PRO A 97 -13.64 14.16 -9.20
C PRO A 97 -14.94 13.43 -8.86
N PHE A 98 -15.70 13.97 -7.91
CA PHE A 98 -17.07 13.58 -7.67
C PHE A 98 -17.97 14.20 -8.76
N ILE A 99 -18.66 13.39 -9.54
CA ILE A 99 -19.53 13.82 -10.63
C ILE A 99 -20.98 13.74 -10.15
N ARG A 100 -21.70 14.87 -10.17
CA ARG A 100 -23.08 14.95 -9.71
C ARG A 100 -24.02 15.25 -10.87
N LEU A 101 -24.94 14.34 -11.13
CA LEU A 101 -25.88 14.36 -12.25
C LEU A 101 -27.31 14.20 -11.74
N ARG A 102 -28.28 14.48 -12.62
CA ARG A 102 -29.70 14.12 -12.43
C ARG A 102 -30.13 13.10 -13.46
N LEU A 103 -31.11 12.30 -13.09
CA LEU A 103 -31.75 11.35 -14.00
C LEU A 103 -32.21 12.05 -15.30
N GLY A 104 -31.88 11.46 -16.43
CA GLY A 104 -32.24 11.97 -17.76
C GLY A 104 -31.28 13.00 -18.36
N GLN A 105 -30.31 13.52 -17.63
CA GLN A 105 -29.30 14.42 -18.20
C GLN A 105 -28.45 13.70 -19.25
N VAL A 106 -28.15 14.40 -20.32
CA VAL A 106 -27.18 14.00 -21.33
C VAL A 106 -25.80 14.51 -20.91
N VAL A 107 -24.85 13.62 -20.79
CA VAL A 107 -23.47 13.92 -20.39
C VAL A 107 -22.57 13.80 -21.61
N GLU A 108 -21.85 14.86 -21.92
CA GLU A 108 -20.73 14.83 -22.86
C GLU A 108 -19.45 14.63 -22.06
N MET A 109 -18.85 13.47 -22.24
CA MET A 109 -17.65 13.06 -21.52
C MET A 109 -16.42 13.28 -22.38
N HIS A 110 -15.47 14.02 -21.87
CA HIS A 110 -14.17 14.29 -22.46
C HIS A 110 -13.10 13.56 -21.65
N ILE A 111 -12.38 12.63 -22.29
CA ILE A 111 -11.20 11.98 -21.69
C ILE A 111 -9.98 12.53 -22.40
N VAL A 112 -9.23 13.36 -21.69
CA VAL A 112 -8.03 14.01 -22.21
C VAL A 112 -6.81 13.28 -21.66
N ASN A 113 -5.97 12.75 -22.56
CA ASN A 113 -4.72 12.11 -22.19
C ASN A 113 -3.55 12.99 -22.65
N PRO A 114 -2.87 13.72 -21.74
CA PRO A 114 -1.80 14.65 -22.11
C PRO A 114 -0.64 13.97 -22.84
N ALA A 115 0.08 14.73 -23.66
CA ALA A 115 1.19 14.19 -24.46
C ALA A 115 2.38 13.65 -23.65
N ASN A 116 2.49 14.04 -22.38
CA ASN A 116 3.50 13.55 -21.44
C ASN A 116 3.07 12.31 -20.66
N SER A 117 1.84 11.82 -20.85
CA SER A 117 1.41 10.54 -20.31
C SER A 117 2.21 9.39 -20.92
N THR A 118 2.43 8.34 -20.16
CA THR A 118 3.26 7.19 -20.57
C THR A 118 2.43 6.03 -21.12
N MET A 119 1.10 6.08 -21.00
CA MET A 119 0.23 4.97 -21.39
C MET A 119 -1.15 5.43 -21.89
N ILE A 120 -1.89 4.51 -22.49
CA ILE A 120 -3.28 4.71 -22.86
C ILE A 120 -4.14 4.71 -21.58
N HIS A 121 -5.11 5.61 -21.53
CA HIS A 121 -6.14 5.65 -20.49
C HIS A 121 -7.54 5.67 -21.08
N SER A 122 -8.52 5.29 -20.27
CA SER A 122 -9.92 5.26 -20.67
C SER A 122 -10.83 5.45 -19.45
N ILE A 123 -12.14 5.30 -19.64
CA ILE A 123 -13.12 5.25 -18.56
C ILE A 123 -14.12 4.12 -18.77
N ASP A 124 -14.34 3.33 -17.72
CA ASP A 124 -15.55 2.56 -17.49
C ASP A 124 -16.33 3.25 -16.37
N SER A 125 -17.57 3.61 -16.65
CA SER A 125 -18.48 4.17 -15.65
C SER A 125 -19.64 3.23 -15.43
N HIS A 126 -19.83 2.76 -14.22
CA HIS A 126 -20.93 1.91 -13.83
C HIS A 126 -22.31 2.60 -13.97
N ALA A 127 -22.34 3.93 -14.19
CA ALA A 127 -23.55 4.69 -14.50
C ALA A 127 -23.98 4.57 -15.97
N ILE A 128 -23.14 4.02 -16.86
CA ILE A 128 -23.37 3.93 -18.30
C ILE A 128 -23.86 2.53 -18.65
N LEU A 129 -24.97 2.45 -19.34
CA LEU A 129 -25.54 1.19 -19.79
C LEU A 129 -24.95 0.79 -21.16
N GLY A 130 -24.41 -0.41 -21.25
CA GLY A 130 -23.85 -0.98 -22.48
C GLY A 130 -22.41 -0.53 -22.78
N THR A 131 -21.83 -1.13 -23.81
CA THR A 131 -20.54 -0.79 -24.44
C THR A 131 -19.37 -0.66 -23.46
N GLY A 132 -19.29 -1.57 -22.45
CA GLY A 132 -18.26 -1.57 -21.41
C GLY A 132 -18.20 -0.25 -20.64
N GLY A 133 -19.40 0.27 -20.24
CA GLY A 133 -19.46 1.50 -19.44
C GLY A 133 -18.83 2.74 -20.09
N GLY A 134 -18.65 2.74 -21.41
CA GLY A 134 -17.96 3.79 -22.16
C GLY A 134 -16.53 3.45 -22.58
N SER A 135 -15.95 2.37 -22.05
CA SER A 135 -14.54 2.03 -22.28
C SER A 135 -14.20 1.76 -23.74
N ALA A 136 -15.14 1.23 -24.51
CA ALA A 136 -14.96 0.99 -25.94
C ALA A 136 -14.80 2.29 -26.77
N TYR A 137 -15.27 3.43 -26.25
CA TYR A 137 -15.21 4.72 -26.93
C TYR A 137 -14.13 5.67 -26.37
N SER A 138 -13.45 5.28 -25.30
CA SER A 138 -12.59 6.17 -24.53
C SER A 138 -11.14 5.71 -24.40
N GLN A 139 -10.69 4.72 -25.20
CA GLN A 139 -9.27 4.32 -25.22
C GLN A 139 -8.45 5.44 -25.85
N THR A 140 -7.91 6.32 -25.00
CA THR A 140 -7.26 7.57 -25.40
C THR A 140 -5.74 7.44 -25.26
N ALA A 141 -5.02 7.49 -26.38
CA ALA A 141 -3.56 7.49 -26.41
C ALA A 141 -2.98 8.84 -25.93
N PRO A 142 -1.73 8.87 -25.45
CA PRO A 142 -1.06 10.12 -25.10
C PRO A 142 -1.13 11.18 -26.21
N GLY A 143 -1.42 12.43 -25.81
CA GLY A 143 -1.59 13.56 -26.73
C GLY A 143 -2.96 13.66 -27.40
N ASN A 144 -3.92 12.78 -27.05
CA ASN A 144 -5.23 12.74 -27.67
C ASN A 144 -6.36 13.01 -26.67
N GLU A 145 -7.57 13.19 -27.24
CA GLU A 145 -8.81 13.32 -26.52
C GLU A 145 -9.85 12.39 -27.14
N SER A 146 -10.65 11.74 -26.31
CA SER A 146 -11.84 10.99 -26.71
C SER A 146 -13.08 11.68 -26.18
N ILE A 147 -14.07 11.88 -27.04
CA ILE A 147 -15.33 12.55 -26.70
C ILE A 147 -16.49 11.61 -27.03
N PHE A 148 -17.36 11.36 -26.06
CA PHE A 148 -18.56 10.59 -26.27
C PHE A 148 -19.73 11.12 -25.41
N GLN A 149 -20.93 10.69 -25.69
CA GLN A 149 -22.11 11.10 -24.93
C GLN A 149 -22.87 9.89 -24.38
N PHE A 150 -23.43 10.06 -23.20
CA PHE A 150 -24.37 9.10 -22.62
C PHE A 150 -25.52 9.82 -21.90
N THR A 151 -26.61 9.11 -21.65
CA THR A 151 -27.70 9.61 -20.82
C THR A 151 -27.66 8.94 -19.45
N ALA A 152 -27.77 9.71 -18.37
CA ALA A 152 -27.87 9.20 -17.00
C ALA A 152 -29.25 8.55 -16.78
N MET A 153 -29.34 7.23 -17.00
CA MET A 153 -30.62 6.50 -17.08
C MET A 153 -31.05 5.83 -15.77
N LYS A 154 -30.19 5.75 -14.78
CA LYS A 154 -30.45 5.07 -13.50
C LYS A 154 -30.03 5.97 -12.35
N VAL A 155 -30.89 6.09 -11.35
CA VAL A 155 -30.60 6.77 -10.08
C VAL A 155 -29.73 5.89 -9.21
N GLY A 156 -28.69 6.45 -8.61
CA GLY A 156 -27.79 5.73 -7.71
C GLY A 156 -26.41 6.35 -7.58
N LEU A 157 -25.55 5.64 -6.84
CA LEU A 157 -24.12 5.91 -6.74
C LEU A 157 -23.36 4.88 -7.56
N PHE A 158 -22.46 5.34 -8.41
CA PHE A 158 -21.79 4.51 -9.38
C PHE A 158 -20.29 4.85 -9.40
N MET A 159 -19.44 3.84 -9.26
CA MET A 159 -18.02 3.98 -9.51
C MET A 159 -17.75 4.32 -10.97
N TYR A 160 -16.71 5.09 -11.24
CA TYR A 160 -16.03 5.12 -12.52
C TYR A 160 -14.54 4.83 -12.30
N HIS A 161 -13.89 4.21 -13.27
CA HIS A 161 -12.47 3.88 -13.20
C HIS A 161 -11.86 3.76 -14.59
N CYS A 162 -10.53 3.73 -14.67
CA CYS A 162 -9.86 3.43 -15.93
C CYS A 162 -10.07 1.95 -16.30
N ALA A 163 -10.40 1.70 -17.57
CA ALA A 163 -10.64 0.36 -18.10
C ALA A 163 -9.68 -0.02 -19.24
N THR A 164 -8.49 0.60 -19.25
CA THR A 164 -7.39 0.17 -20.09
C THR A 164 -6.70 -1.04 -19.45
N ALA A 165 -6.32 -2.02 -20.26
CA ALA A 165 -5.62 -3.22 -19.78
C ALA A 165 -4.18 -2.89 -19.33
N PRO A 166 -3.71 -3.44 -18.20
CA PRO A 166 -4.41 -4.31 -17.25
C PRO A 166 -5.27 -3.51 -16.25
N ILE A 167 -6.59 -3.62 -16.37
CA ILE A 167 -7.60 -2.82 -15.64
C ILE A 167 -7.33 -2.73 -14.13
N PRO A 168 -7.09 -3.87 -13.41
CA PRO A 168 -6.91 -3.80 -11.95
C PRO A 168 -5.70 -2.94 -11.52
N ALA A 169 -4.65 -2.88 -12.36
CA ALA A 169 -3.48 -2.06 -12.06
C ALA A 169 -3.81 -0.56 -12.12
N HIS A 170 -4.66 -0.11 -13.07
CA HIS A 170 -5.08 1.28 -13.14
C HIS A 170 -5.89 1.68 -11.90
N ILE A 171 -6.79 0.81 -11.42
CA ILE A 171 -7.56 1.03 -10.20
C ILE A 171 -6.62 1.07 -8.99
N ALA A 172 -5.75 0.07 -8.83
CA ALA A 172 -4.81 -0.03 -7.72
C ALA A 172 -3.79 1.12 -7.66
N ASN A 173 -3.59 1.85 -8.76
CA ASN A 173 -2.75 3.04 -8.81
C ASN A 173 -3.52 4.36 -8.61
N GLY A 174 -4.87 4.32 -8.44
CA GLY A 174 -5.66 5.48 -8.03
C GLY A 174 -6.66 6.01 -9.06
N MET A 175 -6.80 5.37 -10.24
CA MET A 175 -7.70 5.83 -11.31
C MET A 175 -9.16 5.41 -11.09
N TYR A 176 -9.80 6.02 -10.13
CA TYR A 176 -11.21 5.80 -9.80
C TYR A 176 -11.87 7.07 -9.24
N GLY A 177 -13.19 7.11 -9.31
CA GLY A 177 -14.01 8.15 -8.72
C GLY A 177 -15.48 7.72 -8.61
N LEU A 178 -16.36 8.65 -8.27
CA LEU A 178 -17.77 8.38 -8.00
C LEU A 178 -18.67 9.31 -8.79
N ILE A 179 -19.72 8.72 -9.38
CA ILE A 179 -20.84 9.44 -10.02
C ILE A 179 -22.09 9.26 -9.17
N LEU A 180 -22.71 10.36 -8.80
CA LEU A 180 -24.05 10.41 -8.23
C LEU A 180 -25.04 10.78 -9.33
N VAL A 181 -26.01 9.92 -9.59
CA VAL A 181 -27.19 10.27 -10.38
C VAL A 181 -28.38 10.43 -9.45
N GLU A 182 -28.77 11.67 -9.20
CA GLU A 182 -29.92 12.00 -8.36
C GLU A 182 -31.25 11.72 -9.04
N PRO A 183 -32.34 11.48 -8.28
CA PRO A 183 -33.69 11.61 -8.78
C PRO A 183 -33.93 12.99 -9.39
N GLN A 184 -35.00 13.14 -10.20
CA GLN A 184 -35.36 14.44 -10.81
C GLN A 184 -35.56 15.55 -9.78
N GLU A 185 -36.21 15.23 -8.65
CA GLU A 185 -36.46 16.11 -7.52
C GLU A 185 -35.19 16.44 -6.68
N GLY A 186 -34.12 15.72 -6.92
CA GLY A 186 -32.88 15.78 -6.13
C GLY A 186 -32.95 14.98 -4.85
N LEU A 187 -31.87 15.01 -4.07
CA LEU A 187 -31.80 14.42 -2.73
C LEU A 187 -32.31 15.41 -1.68
N PRO A 188 -32.90 14.94 -0.55
CA PRO A 188 -33.20 15.77 0.60
C PRO A 188 -31.98 16.58 1.05
N LYS A 189 -32.21 17.83 1.45
CA LYS A 189 -31.11 18.69 1.94
C LYS A 189 -30.56 18.16 3.27
N VAL A 190 -29.25 18.25 3.41
CA VAL A 190 -28.50 18.00 4.65
C VAL A 190 -27.56 19.17 4.92
N ASP A 191 -26.96 19.22 6.10
CA ASP A 191 -26.11 20.34 6.50
C ASP A 191 -24.68 20.19 5.95
N ARG A 192 -24.21 18.94 5.79
CA ARG A 192 -22.88 18.61 5.26
C ARG A 192 -22.94 17.42 4.32
N GLU A 193 -22.17 17.50 3.25
CA GLU A 193 -21.96 16.37 2.33
C GLU A 193 -20.46 16.12 2.15
N PHE A 194 -20.03 14.87 2.34
CA PHE A 194 -18.64 14.47 2.17
C PHE A 194 -18.51 13.32 1.18
N TYR A 195 -17.45 13.36 0.39
CA TYR A 195 -17.04 12.29 -0.49
C TYR A 195 -15.77 11.61 0.05
N ILE A 196 -15.85 10.31 0.27
CA ILE A 196 -14.74 9.50 0.80
C ILE A 196 -14.59 8.27 -0.07
N ALA A 197 -13.38 7.96 -0.49
CA ALA A 197 -13.06 6.75 -1.22
C ALA A 197 -11.96 5.96 -0.51
N GLN A 198 -12.22 4.67 -0.25
CA GLN A 198 -11.18 3.72 0.16
C GLN A 198 -10.50 3.16 -1.08
N GLY A 199 -9.18 3.03 -1.03
CA GLY A 199 -8.39 2.39 -2.07
C GLY A 199 -7.21 1.64 -1.48
N GLU A 200 -6.71 0.69 -2.26
CA GLU A 200 -5.62 -0.21 -1.92
C GLU A 200 -4.38 0.13 -2.72
N PHE A 201 -3.21 0.18 -2.06
CA PHE A 201 -1.93 0.41 -2.72
C PHE A 201 -0.96 -0.71 -2.37
N TYR A 202 -0.38 -1.29 -3.42
CA TYR A 202 0.50 -2.44 -3.36
C TYR A 202 1.92 -2.01 -3.69
N THR A 203 2.71 -1.68 -2.68
CA THR A 203 4.08 -1.21 -2.85
C THR A 203 5.09 -2.37 -2.79
N GLN A 204 6.20 -2.27 -3.55
CA GLN A 204 7.26 -3.29 -3.50
C GLN A 204 7.87 -3.38 -2.11
N GLY A 205 8.19 -2.23 -1.50
CA GLY A 205 8.66 -2.20 -0.12
C GLY A 205 7.53 -2.39 0.89
N PRO A 206 7.86 -2.72 2.16
CA PRO A 206 6.89 -2.84 3.22
C PRO A 206 6.29 -1.48 3.60
N ILE A 207 5.19 -1.51 4.37
CA ILE A 207 4.56 -0.30 4.90
C ILE A 207 5.57 0.57 5.66
N GLY A 208 5.56 1.88 5.40
CA GLY A 208 6.45 2.84 6.07
C GLY A 208 7.87 2.93 5.49
N GLN A 209 8.24 2.10 4.52
CA GLN A 209 9.55 2.23 3.87
C GLN A 209 9.67 3.58 3.19
N GLN A 210 10.66 4.37 3.62
CA GLN A 210 10.88 5.72 3.14
C GLN A 210 11.34 5.79 1.68
N GLY A 211 11.03 6.91 1.02
CA GLY A 211 11.38 7.18 -0.36
C GLY A 211 10.32 6.69 -1.36
N TYR A 212 10.74 6.57 -2.62
CA TYR A 212 9.86 6.13 -3.70
C TYR A 212 9.55 4.65 -3.61
N GLN A 213 8.26 4.32 -3.72
CA GLN A 213 7.77 2.96 -3.75
C GLN A 213 7.11 2.67 -5.10
N ALA A 214 7.60 1.64 -5.79
CA ALA A 214 6.99 1.18 -7.02
C ALA A 214 5.81 0.23 -6.75
N PHE A 215 4.90 0.10 -7.72
CA PHE A 215 3.78 -0.84 -7.69
C PHE A 215 4.28 -2.29 -7.69
N SER A 216 3.65 -3.15 -6.90
CA SER A 216 3.91 -4.58 -6.84
C SER A 216 2.74 -5.38 -7.41
N TYR A 217 2.90 -5.90 -8.62
CA TYR A 217 1.92 -6.81 -9.21
C TYR A 217 1.72 -8.08 -8.38
N GLN A 218 2.80 -8.65 -7.83
CA GLN A 218 2.70 -9.87 -7.02
C GLN A 218 1.79 -9.68 -5.82
N LYS A 219 2.02 -8.60 -5.02
CA LYS A 219 1.17 -8.32 -3.86
C LYS A 219 -0.27 -8.00 -4.24
N ALA A 220 -0.50 -7.42 -5.43
CA ALA A 220 -1.84 -7.17 -5.94
C ALA A 220 -2.56 -8.48 -6.32
N PHE A 221 -1.87 -9.44 -6.93
CA PHE A 221 -2.40 -10.78 -7.18
C PHE A 221 -2.65 -11.58 -5.89
N ASP A 222 -1.79 -11.39 -4.89
CA ASP A 222 -1.91 -12.05 -3.58
C ASP A 222 -2.93 -11.36 -2.66
N GLU A 223 -3.56 -10.27 -3.12
CA GLU A 223 -4.53 -9.46 -2.37
C GLU A 223 -3.99 -8.92 -1.02
N THR A 224 -2.68 -8.63 -0.98
CA THR A 224 -1.96 -8.19 0.22
C THR A 224 -1.47 -6.74 0.09
N PRO A 225 -2.37 -5.73 0.13
CA PRO A 225 -1.97 -4.33 0.02
C PRO A 225 -1.13 -3.90 1.23
N GLU A 226 -0.07 -3.14 0.99
CA GLU A 226 0.68 -2.50 2.08
C GLU A 226 -0.11 -1.34 2.69
N TYR A 227 -0.87 -0.62 1.86
CA TYR A 227 -1.68 0.50 2.30
C TYR A 227 -3.14 0.29 1.90
N VAL A 228 -4.03 0.54 2.84
CA VAL A 228 -5.48 0.69 2.62
C VAL A 228 -5.83 2.06 3.17
N VAL A 229 -6.21 3.00 2.33
CA VAL A 229 -6.28 4.40 2.71
C VAL A 229 -7.57 5.06 2.28
N PHE A 230 -7.99 6.07 3.02
CA PHE A 230 -9.04 6.98 2.55
C PHE A 230 -8.41 8.10 1.70
N ASN A 231 -9.06 8.47 0.61
CA ASN A 231 -8.70 9.57 -0.29
C ASN A 231 -7.20 9.60 -0.64
N GLY A 232 -6.68 8.44 -1.06
CA GLY A 232 -5.40 8.28 -1.74
C GLY A 232 -4.14 8.35 -0.89
N ARG A 233 -4.21 8.58 0.45
CA ARG A 233 -3.01 8.58 1.30
C ARG A 233 -3.33 8.34 2.77
N VAL A 234 -2.33 7.88 3.51
CA VAL A 234 -2.39 7.85 4.97
C VAL A 234 -2.60 9.27 5.51
N GLY A 235 -3.51 9.42 6.45
CA GLY A 235 -3.77 10.69 7.11
C GLY A 235 -4.46 11.76 6.23
N SER A 236 -5.08 11.38 5.12
CA SER A 236 -5.82 12.30 4.24
C SER A 236 -6.98 13.01 4.93
N LEU A 237 -7.59 12.37 5.94
CA LEU A 237 -8.77 12.85 6.67
C LEU A 237 -8.51 13.00 8.18
N THR A 238 -7.26 13.22 8.60
CA THR A 238 -6.88 13.38 10.02
C THR A 238 -6.09 14.67 10.28
N GLY A 239 -5.87 15.01 11.54
CA GLY A 239 -5.15 16.20 11.94
C GLY A 239 -5.78 17.49 11.37
N ASN A 240 -5.01 18.29 10.67
CA ASN A 240 -5.50 19.53 10.05
C ASN A 240 -6.50 19.29 8.90
N ARG A 241 -6.58 18.06 8.39
CA ARG A 241 -7.46 17.62 7.30
C ARG A 241 -8.72 16.91 7.80
N THR A 242 -8.94 16.87 9.11
CA THR A 242 -10.18 16.34 9.70
C THR A 242 -11.42 17.04 9.11
N LEU A 243 -12.45 16.27 8.85
CA LEU A 243 -13.75 16.79 8.45
C LEU A 243 -14.36 17.60 9.60
N LYS A 244 -15.19 18.59 9.28
CA LYS A 244 -15.74 19.51 10.27
C LYS A 244 -17.26 19.55 10.20
N ALA A 245 -17.90 19.45 11.35
CA ALA A 245 -19.34 19.57 11.52
C ALA A 245 -19.66 20.29 12.84
N ASN A 246 -20.92 20.64 13.02
CA ASN A 246 -21.42 21.21 14.27
C ASN A 246 -22.47 20.28 14.89
N VAL A 247 -22.66 20.40 16.18
CA VAL A 247 -23.79 19.76 16.87
C VAL A 247 -25.09 20.20 16.20
N GLY A 248 -25.94 19.25 15.90
CA GLY A 248 -27.17 19.45 15.15
C GLY A 248 -27.07 19.27 13.64
N ASP A 249 -25.88 19.22 13.05
CA ASP A 249 -25.72 18.96 11.62
C ASP A 249 -26.18 17.51 11.28
N THR A 250 -26.88 17.38 10.18
CA THR A 250 -27.07 16.11 9.48
C THR A 250 -25.97 15.99 8.43
N ILE A 251 -25.15 14.97 8.56
CA ILE A 251 -23.98 14.70 7.72
C ILE A 251 -24.33 13.58 6.77
N ARG A 252 -24.12 13.78 5.48
CA ARG A 252 -24.21 12.77 4.44
C ARG A 252 -22.82 12.42 3.94
N ILE A 253 -22.50 11.13 3.87
CA ILE A 253 -21.25 10.63 3.33
C ILE A 253 -21.54 9.75 2.13
N PHE A 254 -20.96 10.10 1.00
CA PHE A 254 -20.89 9.25 -0.17
C PHE A 254 -19.57 8.49 -0.11
N PHE A 255 -19.66 7.20 0.20
CA PHE A 255 -18.49 6.35 0.40
C PHE A 255 -18.36 5.37 -0.75
N LEU A 256 -17.16 5.37 -1.37
CA LEU A 256 -16.73 4.43 -2.42
C LEU A 256 -15.69 3.48 -1.81
N ASN A 257 -15.86 2.18 -2.00
CA ASN A 257 -14.76 1.24 -1.88
C ASN A 257 -14.24 0.91 -3.30
N ALA A 258 -13.17 1.56 -3.70
CA ALA A 258 -12.59 1.34 -5.02
C ALA A 258 -11.88 -0.01 -5.15
N GLY A 259 -11.53 -0.64 -4.05
CA GLY A 259 -10.80 -1.90 -4.03
C GLY A 259 -9.38 -1.74 -4.59
N PRO A 260 -8.91 -2.61 -5.52
CA PRO A 260 -9.67 -3.52 -6.39
C PRO A 260 -10.08 -4.87 -5.78
N ASN A 261 -9.53 -5.29 -4.65
CA ASN A 261 -9.68 -6.67 -4.17
C ASN A 261 -10.51 -6.78 -2.88
N LEU A 262 -10.29 -5.90 -1.89
CA LEU A 262 -10.85 -6.07 -0.54
C LEU A 262 -12.17 -5.34 -0.37
N ASP A 263 -13.12 -5.99 0.31
CA ASP A 263 -14.35 -5.34 0.79
C ASP A 263 -14.03 -4.38 1.94
N SER A 264 -14.90 -3.40 2.17
CA SER A 264 -14.80 -2.45 3.30
C SER A 264 -15.96 -2.64 4.27
N SER A 265 -15.65 -2.74 5.55
CA SER A 265 -16.63 -2.68 6.64
C SER A 265 -16.67 -1.26 7.20
N PHE A 266 -17.35 -0.33 6.50
CA PHE A 266 -17.36 1.08 6.85
C PHE A 266 -18.14 1.34 8.15
N HIS A 267 -17.49 2.04 9.10
CA HIS A 267 -17.99 2.25 10.44
C HIS A 267 -17.62 3.63 11.01
N LEU A 268 -18.47 4.14 11.91
CA LEU A 268 -18.20 5.33 12.73
C LEU A 268 -17.94 4.92 14.17
N ILE A 269 -16.71 5.07 14.66
CA ILE A 269 -16.45 4.96 16.11
C ILE A 269 -16.94 6.27 16.77
N GLY A 270 -17.88 6.13 17.70
CA GLY A 270 -18.58 7.25 18.32
C GLY A 270 -19.90 7.62 17.65
N GLY A 271 -20.29 6.95 16.55
CA GLY A 271 -21.53 7.24 15.83
C GLY A 271 -22.29 5.98 15.40
N ILE A 272 -23.57 6.20 15.07
CA ILE A 272 -24.45 5.20 14.44
C ILE A 272 -25.06 5.87 13.21
N PHE A 273 -25.03 5.20 12.06
CA PHE A 273 -25.69 5.71 10.87
C PHE A 273 -27.20 5.72 11.06
N ASP A 274 -27.82 6.90 10.99
CA ASP A 274 -29.28 7.04 11.02
C ASP A 274 -29.92 6.38 9.81
N ARG A 275 -29.27 6.53 8.62
CA ARG A 275 -29.72 5.93 7.36
C ARG A 275 -28.53 5.40 6.57
N VAL A 276 -28.72 4.24 5.97
CA VAL A 276 -27.77 3.59 5.07
C VAL A 276 -28.48 3.18 3.79
N TYR A 277 -28.07 3.75 2.68
CA TYR A 277 -28.51 3.40 1.32
C TYR A 277 -27.47 2.43 0.75
N THR A 278 -27.70 1.14 0.99
CA THR A 278 -26.77 0.07 0.62
C THR A 278 -26.58 -0.02 -0.88
N GLU A 279 -25.39 -0.44 -1.32
CA GLU A 279 -25.04 -0.68 -2.73
C GLU A 279 -25.30 0.54 -3.65
N GLY A 280 -25.33 1.74 -3.08
CA GLY A 280 -25.62 2.96 -3.84
C GLY A 280 -27.07 3.09 -4.35
N SER A 281 -27.99 2.25 -3.86
CA SER A 281 -29.40 2.25 -4.28
C SER A 281 -30.18 3.37 -3.57
N LEU A 282 -30.45 4.45 -4.28
CA LEU A 282 -31.12 5.64 -3.72
C LEU A 282 -32.65 5.61 -3.86
N LEU A 283 -33.21 4.65 -4.60
CA LEU A 283 -34.65 4.45 -4.76
C LEU A 283 -35.23 3.44 -3.77
N SER A 284 -34.39 2.62 -3.15
CA SER A 284 -34.82 1.71 -2.09
C SER A 284 -34.91 2.44 -0.76
N PRO A 285 -35.82 2.04 0.16
CA PRO A 285 -35.82 2.56 1.52
C PRO A 285 -34.47 2.30 2.19
N PRO A 286 -33.90 3.26 2.93
CA PRO A 286 -32.66 3.06 3.65
C PRO A 286 -32.84 2.10 4.82
N LEU A 287 -31.76 1.40 5.19
CA LEU A 287 -31.67 0.75 6.49
C LEU A 287 -31.49 1.82 7.58
N LEU A 288 -32.09 1.59 8.75
CA LEU A 288 -32.08 2.56 9.85
C LEU A 288 -31.21 2.03 11.02
N ASN A 289 -30.52 2.95 11.70
CA ASN A 289 -29.75 2.69 12.93
C ASN A 289 -28.69 1.59 12.74
N VAL A 290 -27.89 1.73 11.70
CA VAL A 290 -26.86 0.75 11.31
C VAL A 290 -25.51 1.16 11.90
N GLN A 291 -24.84 0.23 12.58
CA GLN A 291 -23.52 0.50 13.16
C GLN A 291 -22.39 0.41 12.12
N THR A 292 -22.43 -0.58 11.23
CA THR A 292 -21.40 -0.90 10.25
C THR A 292 -22.06 -1.36 8.97
N THR A 293 -21.60 -0.89 7.82
CA THR A 293 -22.12 -1.30 6.51
C THR A 293 -21.01 -1.92 5.66
N LEU A 294 -21.36 -3.06 5.01
CA LEU A 294 -20.45 -3.69 4.05
C LEU A 294 -20.50 -2.94 2.72
N VAL A 295 -19.34 -2.63 2.16
CA VAL A 295 -19.19 -2.04 0.84
C VAL A 295 -18.22 -2.91 0.04
N PRO A 296 -18.71 -3.68 -0.94
CA PRO A 296 -17.86 -4.56 -1.74
C PRO A 296 -16.87 -3.76 -2.57
N ALA A 297 -15.81 -4.43 -3.06
CA ALA A 297 -14.88 -3.83 -4.00
C ALA A 297 -15.62 -3.33 -5.26
N GLY A 298 -15.35 -2.10 -5.69
CA GLY A 298 -16.08 -1.44 -6.78
C GLY A 298 -17.49 -0.96 -6.43
N GLY A 299 -17.91 -1.12 -5.17
CA GLY A 299 -19.22 -0.70 -4.66
C GLY A 299 -19.20 0.64 -3.96
N ALA A 300 -20.39 1.21 -3.76
CA ALA A 300 -20.58 2.48 -3.06
C ALA A 300 -21.78 2.42 -2.11
N VAL A 301 -21.78 3.29 -1.10
CA VAL A 301 -22.89 3.47 -0.17
C VAL A 301 -23.08 4.95 0.13
N MET A 302 -24.33 5.38 0.33
CA MET A 302 -24.63 6.68 0.93
C MET A 302 -25.11 6.46 2.36
N VAL A 303 -24.50 7.16 3.31
CA VAL A 303 -24.92 7.11 4.72
C VAL A 303 -25.25 8.48 5.24
N GLU A 304 -26.19 8.57 6.18
CA GLU A 304 -26.52 9.79 6.92
C GLU A 304 -26.33 9.57 8.42
N TYR A 305 -25.77 10.58 9.08
CA TYR A 305 -25.46 10.59 10.51
C TYR A 305 -25.82 11.93 11.11
N LYS A 306 -26.54 11.94 12.23
CA LYS A 306 -26.89 13.14 12.99
C LYS A 306 -25.86 13.37 14.11
N ALA A 307 -25.15 14.48 14.05
CA ALA A 307 -24.20 14.89 15.08
C ALA A 307 -24.92 15.44 16.30
N VAL A 308 -25.01 14.65 17.40
CA VAL A 308 -25.84 15.02 18.56
C VAL A 308 -25.05 15.64 19.73
N VAL A 309 -23.75 15.36 19.80
CA VAL A 309 -22.87 15.86 20.87
C VAL A 309 -21.54 16.37 20.28
N PRO A 310 -20.83 17.31 20.98
CA PRO A 310 -19.49 17.68 20.58
C PRO A 310 -18.52 16.52 20.82
N GLU A 311 -17.86 16.06 19.75
CA GLU A 311 -16.96 14.92 19.78
C GLU A 311 -16.02 14.88 18.58
N THR A 312 -15.10 13.93 18.56
CA THR A 312 -14.38 13.53 17.36
C THR A 312 -14.79 12.10 16.99
N VAL A 313 -15.65 11.99 15.97
CA VAL A 313 -16.07 10.72 15.40
C VAL A 313 -14.95 10.19 14.52
N THR A 314 -14.64 8.90 14.64
CA THR A 314 -13.60 8.27 13.82
C THR A 314 -14.22 7.38 12.74
N LEU A 315 -13.85 7.65 11.50
CA LEU A 315 -14.19 6.87 10.32
C LEU A 315 -13.18 5.76 10.14
N VAL A 316 -13.62 4.52 10.02
CA VAL A 316 -12.73 3.36 9.86
C VAL A 316 -13.29 2.32 8.88
N ASP A 317 -12.40 1.52 8.30
CA ASP A 317 -12.73 0.16 7.90
C ASP A 317 -12.62 -0.72 9.14
N HIS A 318 -13.71 -1.36 9.56
CA HIS A 318 -13.76 -2.16 10.80
C HIS A 318 -13.05 -3.52 10.67
N SER A 319 -12.43 -3.82 9.55
CA SER A 319 -11.29 -4.75 9.47
C SER A 319 -10.08 -4.07 10.12
N LEU A 320 -10.08 -3.97 11.46
CA LEU A 320 -9.39 -2.94 12.25
C LEU A 320 -7.87 -2.83 12.00
N PHE A 321 -7.19 -3.90 11.62
CA PHE A 321 -5.77 -3.81 11.24
C PHE A 321 -5.52 -2.92 10.01
N ARG A 322 -6.55 -2.61 9.23
CA ARG A 322 -6.44 -1.66 8.12
C ARG A 322 -6.32 -0.20 8.59
N ILE A 323 -6.69 0.10 9.84
CA ILE A 323 -6.39 1.41 10.47
C ILE A 323 -4.88 1.66 10.44
N LEU A 324 -4.08 0.66 10.78
CA LEU A 324 -2.61 0.73 10.76
C LEU A 324 -2.03 0.84 9.33
N ARG A 325 -2.84 0.51 8.32
CA ARG A 325 -2.51 0.67 6.90
C ARG A 325 -3.03 1.98 6.31
N GLY A 326 -3.76 2.80 7.10
CA GLY A 326 -4.21 4.13 6.74
C GLY A 326 -5.72 4.29 6.50
N ALA A 327 -6.56 3.24 6.70
CA ALA A 327 -8.03 3.33 6.58
C ALA A 327 -8.65 4.04 7.80
N LEU A 328 -8.29 5.31 7.97
CA LEU A 328 -8.63 6.14 9.11
C LEU A 328 -8.99 7.56 8.66
N GLY A 329 -10.10 8.08 9.16
CA GLY A 329 -10.50 9.47 9.04
C GLY A 329 -11.16 9.98 10.31
N THR A 330 -11.35 11.28 10.44
CA THR A 330 -12.03 11.88 11.59
C THR A 330 -13.00 12.97 11.17
N ILE A 331 -14.10 13.11 11.92
CA ILE A 331 -15.03 14.24 11.85
C ILE A 331 -15.01 14.93 13.22
N THR A 332 -14.56 16.18 13.27
CA THR A 332 -14.64 16.98 14.49
C THR A 332 -15.97 17.72 14.53
N VAL A 333 -16.83 17.33 15.48
CA VAL A 333 -18.12 17.97 15.76
C VAL A 333 -17.93 19.01 16.84
N ARG A 334 -18.25 20.27 16.54
CA ARG A 334 -18.12 21.41 17.46
C ARG A 334 -19.48 21.94 17.89
N GLY A 335 -19.52 22.61 19.03
CA GLY A 335 -20.72 23.24 19.57
C GLY A 335 -21.03 22.78 20.97
N THR A 336 -22.27 23.01 21.40
CA THR A 336 -22.79 22.58 22.71
C THR A 336 -24.02 21.69 22.51
N SER A 337 -24.21 20.73 23.40
CA SER A 337 -25.40 19.87 23.43
C SER A 337 -25.91 19.80 24.86
N ASN A 338 -27.22 19.72 25.01
CA ASN A 338 -27.88 19.42 26.29
C ASN A 338 -28.12 17.90 26.43
N GLU A 339 -27.79 17.11 25.42
CA GLU A 339 -27.98 15.65 25.44
C GLU A 339 -26.90 14.98 26.30
N THR A 340 -27.31 14.06 27.14
CA THR A 340 -26.40 13.20 27.90
C THR A 340 -26.45 11.80 27.31
N VAL A 341 -25.56 11.53 26.35
CA VAL A 341 -25.49 10.22 25.67
C VAL A 341 -24.71 9.20 26.49
N ILE A 342 -23.78 9.66 27.36
CA ILE A 342 -23.00 8.80 28.27
C ILE A 342 -22.67 9.57 29.55
N SER A 343 -22.70 8.89 30.68
CA SER A 343 -22.25 9.43 31.97
C SER A 343 -21.39 8.40 32.72
N ILE A 344 -20.28 8.87 33.30
CA ILE A 344 -19.40 8.04 34.12
C ILE A 344 -19.95 8.03 35.55
N LYS A 345 -20.29 6.85 36.10
CA LYS A 345 -20.71 6.67 37.49
C LYS A 345 -19.56 6.26 38.41
N ASN A 346 -18.63 5.46 37.93
CA ASN A 346 -17.38 5.06 38.59
C ASN A 346 -16.32 4.77 37.54
N GLY A 347 -15.14 5.35 37.67
CA GLY A 347 -14.02 5.07 36.77
C GLY A 347 -12.99 6.20 36.75
N THR A 348 -11.76 5.88 36.44
CA THR A 348 -10.64 6.81 36.20
C THR A 348 -10.41 7.02 34.71
N GLY A 349 -11.48 7.07 33.93
CA GLY A 349 -11.39 7.33 32.49
C GLY A 349 -10.84 8.74 32.20
N PRO A 350 -10.20 8.95 31.03
CA PRO A 350 -9.80 10.30 30.61
C PRO A 350 -11.02 11.22 30.53
N ALA A 351 -10.79 12.50 30.78
CA ALA A 351 -11.87 13.52 30.75
C ALA A 351 -12.61 13.53 29.39
N PRO A 352 -13.93 13.86 29.37
CA PRO A 352 -14.68 14.00 28.12
C PRO A 352 -13.95 14.98 27.18
N GLY A 353 -13.74 14.58 25.93
CA GLY A 353 -12.99 15.34 24.93
C GLY A 353 -11.55 14.88 24.71
N THR A 354 -11.05 13.93 25.49
CA THR A 354 -9.77 13.30 25.19
C THR A 354 -10.00 12.24 24.11
N SER A 355 -9.56 12.53 22.89
CA SER A 355 -9.65 11.58 21.76
C SER A 355 -8.92 10.30 22.15
N MET A 356 -9.62 9.16 22.11
CA MET A 356 -9.02 7.85 22.35
C MET A 356 -8.05 7.43 21.23
N MET A 357 -7.86 8.27 20.21
CA MET A 357 -7.00 8.02 19.06
C MET A 357 -5.94 9.11 18.87
N ASN A 358 -5.05 9.27 19.84
CA ASN A 358 -3.72 9.82 19.54
C ASN A 358 -2.82 8.77 18.85
N MET A 359 -3.40 7.89 18.04
CA MET A 359 -2.63 6.91 17.25
C MET A 359 -1.92 7.52 16.03
N THR A 360 -2.13 8.81 15.75
CA THR A 360 -1.56 9.45 14.55
C THR A 360 -0.70 10.68 14.80
N ASN A 361 -0.47 11.08 16.05
CA ASN A 361 0.30 12.30 16.36
C ASN A 361 1.56 12.05 17.17
N GLU A 362 2.29 10.98 16.93
CA GLU A 362 3.71 11.02 17.21
C GLU A 362 4.47 11.25 15.91
N THR A 363 4.70 12.54 15.63
CA THR A 363 5.82 13.00 14.85
C THR A 363 7.06 12.26 15.35
N GLN A 364 7.64 11.40 14.51
CA GLN A 364 9.03 11.04 14.69
C GLN A 364 9.81 12.33 14.98
N PRO A 365 10.63 12.39 16.04
CA PRO A 365 11.49 13.53 16.23
C PRO A 365 12.37 13.68 14.99
N ALA A 366 12.27 14.83 14.34
CA ALA A 366 13.19 15.23 13.31
C ALA A 366 14.62 15.09 13.88
N THR A 367 15.41 14.18 13.34
CA THR A 367 16.84 14.11 13.59
C THR A 367 17.47 15.37 13.00
N SER A 368 17.69 16.37 13.84
CA SER A 368 18.65 17.43 13.57
C SER A 368 20.05 16.83 13.60
N PRO A 369 20.95 17.18 12.68
CA PRO A 369 22.33 16.73 12.73
C PRO A 369 23.04 17.48 13.86
N GLY A 370 23.24 16.82 14.97
CA GLY A 370 23.96 17.30 16.15
C GLY A 370 25.12 16.40 16.51
N THR A 371 26.30 16.82 16.11
CA THR A 371 27.63 16.63 16.74
C THR A 371 27.85 15.40 17.64
N SER A 372 28.78 14.59 17.17
CA SER A 372 29.55 13.56 17.90
C SER A 372 29.94 13.93 19.31
N SER A 373 29.66 13.03 20.27
CA SER A 373 30.51 12.79 21.43
C SER A 373 30.38 11.35 21.93
N SER A 374 31.46 10.64 21.83
CA SER A 374 32.01 9.49 22.61
C SER A 374 31.06 8.57 23.39
N SER A 375 31.08 7.28 22.97
CA SER A 375 31.21 6.05 23.73
C SER A 375 30.27 5.76 24.89
N SER A 376 29.19 5.05 24.53
CA SER A 376 28.82 3.77 25.13
C SER A 376 28.02 3.00 24.07
N ASN A 377 28.43 1.74 23.75
CA ASN A 377 27.74 0.88 22.77
C ASN A 377 26.38 0.41 23.31
N SER A 378 25.45 1.32 23.56
CA SER A 378 24.05 0.97 23.90
C SER A 378 23.11 1.52 22.85
N THR A 379 22.34 0.63 22.25
CA THR A 379 21.34 0.95 21.23
C THR A 379 19.94 0.65 21.77
N VAL A 380 18.99 1.53 21.52
CA VAL A 380 17.63 1.40 22.02
C VAL A 380 16.69 0.96 20.89
N ILE A 381 15.84 -0.02 21.18
CA ILE A 381 14.66 -0.38 20.39
C ILE A 381 13.42 -0.03 21.23
N VAL A 382 12.53 0.77 20.67
CA VAL A 382 11.28 1.11 21.33
C VAL A 382 10.22 0.08 20.95
N ILE A 383 9.49 -0.42 21.94
CA ILE A 383 8.27 -1.22 21.76
C ILE A 383 7.09 -0.26 21.85
N GLN A 384 6.42 -0.02 20.73
CA GLN A 384 5.32 0.93 20.66
C GLN A 384 4.36 0.55 19.54
N ASN A 385 3.05 0.72 19.77
CA ASN A 385 2.00 0.40 18.81
C ASN A 385 2.08 -1.05 18.30
N TYR A 386 2.35 -2.00 19.19
CA TYR A 386 2.53 -3.42 18.86
C TYR A 386 3.62 -3.69 17.82
N ALA A 387 4.70 -2.91 17.84
CA ALA A 387 5.85 -3.06 16.96
C ALA A 387 7.17 -2.83 17.70
N PHE A 388 8.24 -3.43 17.17
CA PHE A 388 9.61 -3.09 17.56
C PHE A 388 10.13 -2.00 16.61
N ASN A 389 10.65 -0.89 17.14
CA ASN A 389 11.12 0.22 16.33
C ASN A 389 12.57 0.63 16.72
N PRO A 390 13.55 0.44 15.81
CA PRO A 390 13.44 -0.22 14.52
C PRO A 390 13.20 -1.73 14.63
N ALA A 391 12.46 -2.32 13.67
CA ALA A 391 12.23 -3.76 13.61
C ALA A 391 13.44 -4.54 13.08
N GLN A 392 14.32 -3.87 12.32
CA GLN A 392 15.58 -4.43 11.81
C GLN A 392 16.74 -3.55 12.25
N LEU A 393 17.80 -4.16 12.78
CA LEU A 393 18.92 -3.42 13.30
C LEU A 393 20.23 -4.19 13.06
N THR A 394 21.25 -3.48 12.56
CA THR A 394 22.60 -4.02 12.41
C THR A 394 23.52 -3.41 13.48
N ILE A 395 24.20 -4.26 14.22
CA ILE A 395 25.13 -3.88 15.30
C ILE A 395 26.46 -4.62 15.17
N THR A 396 27.44 -4.25 15.99
CA THR A 396 28.71 -5.00 16.16
C THR A 396 28.69 -5.86 17.43
N ALA A 397 29.38 -6.97 17.42
CA ALA A 397 29.54 -7.81 18.60
C ALA A 397 30.09 -6.99 19.79
N GLY A 398 29.50 -7.19 20.96
CA GLY A 398 29.74 -6.40 22.17
C GLY A 398 28.70 -5.28 22.39
N THR A 399 27.78 -5.05 21.47
CA THR A 399 26.72 -4.04 21.63
C THR A 399 25.61 -4.57 22.55
N THR A 400 25.15 -3.72 23.46
CA THR A 400 23.98 -3.95 24.30
C THR A 400 22.77 -3.28 23.65
N ILE A 401 21.69 -4.02 23.43
CA ILE A 401 20.40 -3.48 23.02
C ILE A 401 19.48 -3.41 24.22
N THR A 402 18.77 -2.29 24.35
CA THR A 402 17.73 -2.09 25.35
C THR A 402 16.39 -1.90 24.68
N TRP A 403 15.44 -2.81 24.88
CA TRP A 403 14.04 -2.66 24.46
C TRP A 403 13.27 -1.95 25.56
N ILE A 404 12.63 -0.83 25.21
CA ILE A 404 11.81 -0.02 26.13
C ILE A 404 10.35 -0.16 25.73
N ASN A 405 9.52 -0.66 26.62
CA ASN A 405 8.08 -0.77 26.36
C ASN A 405 7.39 0.57 26.65
N GLN A 406 6.96 1.25 25.58
CA GLN A 406 6.15 2.47 25.64
C GLN A 406 4.65 2.22 25.40
N ASP A 407 4.24 0.98 25.12
CA ASP A 407 2.82 0.62 25.04
C ASP A 407 2.16 0.56 26.43
N SER A 408 0.84 0.64 26.44
CA SER A 408 0.01 0.45 27.64
C SER A 408 -0.15 -1.02 28.05
N LEU A 409 0.28 -1.97 27.21
CA LEU A 409 0.22 -3.41 27.43
C LEU A 409 1.62 -4.02 27.62
N GLY A 410 1.65 -5.22 28.20
CA GLY A 410 2.90 -5.95 28.39
C GLY A 410 3.33 -6.69 27.11
N HIS A 411 4.63 -6.62 26.79
CA HIS A 411 5.23 -7.29 25.64
C HIS A 411 6.41 -8.19 26.05
N THR A 412 6.81 -9.10 25.17
CA THR A 412 8.06 -9.86 25.34
C THR A 412 9.04 -9.60 24.19
N VAL A 413 10.31 -9.85 24.45
CA VAL A 413 11.40 -9.91 23.48
C VAL A 413 11.99 -11.32 23.58
N THR A 414 11.60 -12.20 22.68
CA THR A 414 11.86 -13.64 22.76
C THR A 414 12.53 -14.11 21.48
N GLN A 415 13.72 -14.67 21.57
CA GLN A 415 14.46 -15.19 20.41
C GLN A 415 13.70 -16.32 19.71
N GLY A 416 13.69 -16.29 18.39
CA GLY A 416 13.13 -17.31 17.51
C GLY A 416 12.08 -16.77 16.55
N ASN A 417 11.46 -17.69 15.84
CA ASN A 417 10.36 -17.43 14.91
C ASN A 417 9.06 -18.01 15.48
N PRO A 418 7.96 -17.25 15.58
CA PRO A 418 6.71 -17.75 16.12
C PRO A 418 6.10 -18.94 15.34
N ASP A 419 6.42 -19.06 14.03
CA ASP A 419 5.95 -20.16 13.18
C ASP A 419 6.74 -21.47 13.42
N SER A 420 7.95 -21.35 14.03
CA SER A 420 8.81 -22.45 14.43
C SER A 420 9.56 -22.04 15.72
N PRO A 421 8.90 -22.04 16.88
CA PRO A 421 9.45 -21.47 18.09
C PRO A 421 10.73 -22.18 18.55
N THR A 422 11.73 -21.39 18.91
CA THR A 422 12.94 -21.90 19.58
C THR A 422 12.55 -22.37 20.98
N PRO A 423 12.88 -23.62 21.39
CA PRO A 423 12.62 -24.09 22.74
C PRO A 423 13.22 -23.16 23.80
N ALA A 424 12.52 -22.91 24.89
CA ALA A 424 12.92 -21.93 25.92
C ALA A 424 14.36 -22.13 26.41
N ALA A 425 14.80 -23.38 26.59
CA ALA A 425 16.15 -23.74 27.02
C ALA A 425 17.26 -23.43 25.99
N GLN A 426 16.91 -23.14 24.73
CA GLN A 426 17.84 -22.87 23.63
C GLN A 426 17.86 -21.38 23.24
N ARG A 427 17.00 -20.55 23.84
CA ARG A 427 16.95 -19.11 23.58
C ARG A 427 18.15 -18.42 24.22
N LEU A 428 18.88 -17.62 23.44
CA LEU A 428 19.98 -16.79 23.95
C LEU A 428 19.47 -15.59 24.73
N PHE A 429 18.30 -15.06 24.34
CA PHE A 429 17.63 -13.99 25.06
C PHE A 429 16.11 -14.21 25.07
N ASP A 430 15.53 -13.93 26.23
CA ASP A 430 14.10 -14.08 26.45
C ASP A 430 13.66 -13.27 27.67
N SER A 431 12.93 -12.19 27.44
CA SER A 431 12.40 -11.34 28.52
C SER A 431 11.32 -12.01 29.34
N SER A 432 10.72 -13.11 28.84
CA SER A 432 9.70 -13.89 29.54
C SER A 432 10.28 -14.85 30.57
N ASN A 433 11.63 -15.02 30.59
CA ASN A 433 12.32 -16.03 31.42
C ASN A 433 11.79 -17.46 31.21
N GLY A 434 11.43 -17.78 29.96
CA GLY A 434 10.90 -19.11 29.60
C GLY A 434 9.46 -19.36 30.00
N THR A 435 8.72 -18.34 30.45
CA THR A 435 7.28 -18.49 30.72
C THR A 435 6.48 -18.37 29.42
N GLU A 436 5.43 -19.16 29.28
CA GLU A 436 4.60 -19.26 28.07
C GLU A 436 3.10 -19.29 28.41
N GLY A 437 2.26 -19.13 27.39
CA GLY A 437 0.81 -19.22 27.52
C GLY A 437 0.19 -18.05 28.32
N ALA A 438 -0.90 -18.32 29.03
CA ALA A 438 -1.68 -17.29 29.73
C ALA A 438 -0.91 -16.61 30.89
N ASN A 439 0.17 -17.20 31.37
CA ASN A 439 0.98 -16.69 32.49
C ASN A 439 2.33 -16.15 32.01
N VAL A 440 2.47 -15.79 30.76
CA VAL A 440 3.73 -15.27 30.23
C VAL A 440 4.14 -13.98 30.93
N LYS A 441 5.38 -13.94 31.43
CA LYS A 441 5.94 -12.74 32.05
C LYS A 441 6.31 -11.73 30.97
N THR A 442 5.78 -10.52 31.08
CA THR A 442 5.98 -9.45 30.10
C THR A 442 6.83 -8.31 30.64
N ILE A 443 7.43 -7.53 29.75
CA ILE A 443 7.96 -6.20 30.03
C ILE A 443 6.75 -5.27 30.21
N ALA A 444 6.52 -4.81 31.42
CA ALA A 444 5.38 -3.94 31.73
C ALA A 444 5.53 -2.55 31.06
N PRO A 445 4.42 -1.78 30.90
CA PRO A 445 4.47 -0.40 30.43
C PRO A 445 5.55 0.46 31.13
N GLY A 446 6.33 1.20 30.37
CA GLY A 446 7.43 2.04 30.86
C GLY A 446 8.66 1.27 31.41
N LYS A 447 8.69 -0.06 31.28
CA LYS A 447 9.83 -0.89 31.68
C LYS A 447 10.64 -1.32 30.47
N SER A 448 11.84 -1.85 30.71
CA SER A 448 12.77 -2.27 29.68
C SER A 448 13.35 -3.66 29.94
N PHE A 449 13.86 -4.24 28.85
CA PHE A 449 14.68 -5.45 28.84
C PHE A 449 15.97 -5.14 28.08
N SER A 450 17.10 -5.68 28.49
CA SER A 450 18.37 -5.47 27.80
C SER A 450 19.11 -6.79 27.59
N TYR A 451 19.80 -6.90 26.45
CA TYR A 451 20.65 -8.03 26.13
C TYR A 451 21.91 -7.57 25.37
N THR A 452 23.08 -8.18 25.69
CA THR A 452 24.36 -7.89 25.04
C THR A 452 24.69 -8.99 24.04
N PHE A 453 24.79 -8.63 22.76
CA PHE A 453 25.13 -9.53 21.68
C PHE A 453 26.63 -9.69 21.53
N THR A 454 27.19 -10.81 21.97
CA THR A 454 28.64 -11.06 21.94
C THR A 454 29.07 -11.88 20.72
N THR A 455 28.20 -12.59 20.09
CA THR A 455 28.49 -13.50 18.97
C THR A 455 27.92 -12.94 17.66
N PRO A 456 28.73 -12.82 16.59
CA PRO A 456 28.23 -12.47 15.26
C PRO A 456 27.20 -13.46 14.76
N GLY A 457 26.16 -12.99 14.06
CA GLY A 457 25.07 -13.83 13.53
C GLY A 457 23.79 -13.07 13.28
N GLU A 458 22.77 -13.79 12.84
CA GLU A 458 21.42 -13.30 12.58
C GLU A 458 20.49 -13.80 13.69
N TYR A 459 19.70 -12.89 14.26
CA TYR A 459 18.83 -13.17 15.39
C TYR A 459 17.43 -12.66 15.16
N ASP A 460 16.54 -13.57 14.77
CA ASP A 460 15.10 -13.29 14.75
C ASP A 460 14.55 -13.30 16.18
N TYR A 461 13.58 -12.43 16.45
CA TYR A 461 12.86 -12.42 17.71
C TYR A 461 11.42 -11.94 17.52
N TYR A 462 10.57 -12.23 18.50
CA TYR A 462 9.14 -11.91 18.45
C TYR A 462 8.56 -11.66 19.85
N CYS A 463 7.31 -11.19 19.89
CA CYS A 463 6.54 -11.07 21.13
C CYS A 463 5.61 -12.27 21.31
N ILE A 464 5.71 -13.02 22.43
CA ILE A 464 4.89 -14.22 22.69
C ILE A 464 3.38 -13.91 22.68
N PRO A 465 2.88 -12.89 23.43
CA PRO A 465 1.46 -12.55 23.40
C PRO A 465 0.96 -12.02 22.04
N HIS A 466 1.89 -11.50 21.21
CA HIS A 466 1.59 -10.84 19.94
C HIS A 466 2.51 -11.37 18.83
N PRO A 467 2.32 -12.61 18.32
CA PRO A 467 3.28 -13.30 17.45
C PRO A 467 3.54 -12.59 16.10
N PHE A 468 2.69 -11.65 15.72
CA PHE A 468 2.88 -10.78 14.56
C PHE A 468 3.94 -9.68 14.77
N MET A 469 4.27 -9.33 16.04
CA MET A 469 5.37 -8.42 16.36
C MET A 469 6.69 -9.17 16.21
N ARG A 470 7.43 -8.86 15.16
CA ARG A 470 8.71 -9.52 14.81
C ARG A 470 9.82 -8.50 14.68
N GLY A 471 11.01 -8.89 15.07
CA GLY A 471 12.22 -8.10 14.89
C GLY A 471 13.39 -8.98 14.46
N HIS A 472 14.42 -8.33 13.90
CA HIS A 472 15.62 -8.98 13.39
C HIS A 472 16.88 -8.16 13.73
N ILE A 473 17.93 -8.83 14.22
CA ILE A 473 19.19 -8.20 14.56
C ILE A 473 20.32 -8.93 13.84
N THR A 474 21.06 -8.19 13.02
CA THR A 474 22.31 -8.62 12.40
C THR A 474 23.49 -8.17 13.27
N VAL A 475 24.28 -9.10 13.77
CA VAL A 475 25.47 -8.82 14.59
C VAL A 475 26.72 -9.04 13.75
N LEU A 476 27.44 -7.97 13.44
CA LEU A 476 28.72 -8.01 12.73
C LEU A 476 29.86 -8.31 13.68
N PRO A 477 30.99 -8.90 13.22
CA PRO A 477 32.19 -9.06 14.03
C PRO A 477 32.68 -7.73 14.64
N ALA A 478 33.17 -7.76 15.87
CA ALA A 478 33.83 -6.59 16.48
C ALA A 478 35.07 -6.21 15.66
N GLN A 479 35.18 -4.95 15.27
CA GLN A 479 36.41 -4.46 14.63
C GLN A 479 37.53 -4.44 15.68
N THR A 480 38.46 -5.38 15.60
CA THR A 480 39.71 -5.28 16.33
C THR A 480 40.55 -4.18 15.67
N GLY A 481 40.70 -3.06 16.39
CA GLY A 481 41.48 -1.92 15.93
C GLY A 481 42.96 -2.30 15.71
N ALA A 482 43.29 -2.56 14.45
CA ALA A 482 44.66 -2.51 13.95
C ALA A 482 44.64 -1.58 12.73
N SER A 483 45.07 -0.35 12.95
CA SER A 483 45.42 0.56 11.87
C SER A 483 46.58 -0.02 11.08
N GLN A 484 46.32 -0.68 9.98
CA GLN A 484 47.32 -0.96 8.96
C GLN A 484 47.12 0.02 7.79
N SER A 485 48.14 0.86 7.64
CA SER A 485 48.33 1.68 6.45
C SER A 485 48.46 0.77 5.22
N PHE A 486 47.51 0.81 4.30
CA PHE A 486 47.59 0.11 3.03
C PHE A 486 48.56 0.84 2.10
N GLY A 487 49.75 0.23 1.87
CA GLY A 487 50.60 0.50 0.74
C GLY A 487 49.98 -0.10 -0.52
N TYR A 488 50.02 0.65 -1.61
CA TYR A 488 49.62 0.23 -2.95
C TYR A 488 50.46 -0.99 -3.39
N GLY A 489 49.84 -2.15 -3.57
CA GLY A 489 50.43 -3.32 -4.24
C GLY A 489 50.09 -4.65 -3.58
N ASP A 490 48.90 -5.17 -3.79
CA ASP A 490 48.68 -6.60 -4.08
C ASP A 490 47.18 -6.86 -4.36
N LEU A 491 46.84 -7.08 -5.64
CA LEU A 491 45.46 -7.36 -6.13
C LEU A 491 45.28 -8.85 -6.42
N THR A 492 45.77 -9.78 -5.57
CA THR A 492 45.70 -11.20 -5.91
C THR A 492 44.93 -12.11 -4.95
N ASN A 493 44.18 -11.60 -3.97
CA ASN A 493 43.36 -12.48 -3.14
C ASN A 493 42.00 -11.85 -2.77
N PHE A 494 41.04 -11.86 -3.73
CA PHE A 494 39.62 -11.71 -3.41
C PHE A 494 39.01 -13.07 -3.10
N TYR A 495 38.81 -13.39 -1.84
CA TYR A 495 37.95 -14.50 -1.42
C TYR A 495 36.49 -14.04 -1.36
N PHE A 496 35.67 -14.52 -2.28
CA PHE A 496 34.21 -14.44 -2.14
C PHE A 496 33.77 -15.47 -1.11
N ILE A 497 33.24 -15.02 0.02
CA ILE A 497 32.52 -15.91 0.95
C ILE A 497 31.13 -16.13 0.37
N ILE A 498 30.95 -17.25 -0.34
CA ILE A 498 29.65 -17.70 -0.82
C ILE A 498 29.00 -18.46 0.34
N THR A 499 27.86 -18.01 0.81
CA THR A 499 27.08 -18.70 1.84
C THR A 499 26.61 -20.07 1.33
N GLY A 500 26.53 -21.08 2.21
CA GLY A 500 26.37 -22.50 1.84
C GLY A 500 25.17 -22.84 0.95
N ARG A 501 24.16 -21.98 0.84
CA ARG A 501 23.01 -22.15 -0.06
C ARG A 501 23.34 -21.86 -1.53
N GLU A 502 24.23 -20.91 -1.80
CA GLU A 502 24.66 -20.58 -3.18
C GLU A 502 25.65 -21.62 -3.73
N LEU A 503 26.44 -22.26 -2.86
CA LEU A 503 27.34 -23.33 -3.27
C LEU A 503 26.56 -24.58 -3.77
N VAL A 504 25.43 -24.88 -3.15
CA VAL A 504 24.57 -26.02 -3.57
C VAL A 504 23.90 -25.74 -4.92
N ALA A 505 23.47 -24.49 -5.17
CA ALA A 505 22.87 -24.09 -6.45
C ALA A 505 23.89 -24.11 -7.59
N LEU A 506 25.11 -23.61 -7.38
CA LEU A 506 26.19 -23.64 -8.37
C LEU A 506 26.71 -25.08 -8.64
N SER A 507 26.80 -25.94 -7.61
CA SER A 507 27.20 -27.32 -7.78
C SER A 507 26.14 -28.16 -8.51
N ALA A 508 24.84 -27.92 -8.26
CA ALA A 508 23.74 -28.57 -8.96
C ALA A 508 23.69 -28.18 -10.44
N PHE A 509 23.97 -26.93 -10.78
CA PHE A 509 24.04 -26.47 -12.16
C PHE A 509 25.28 -26.99 -12.89
N GLY A 510 26.43 -27.01 -12.23
CA GLY A 510 27.68 -27.61 -12.77
C GLY A 510 27.56 -29.11 -13.05
N VAL A 511 26.94 -29.85 -12.13
CA VAL A 511 26.70 -31.29 -12.29
C VAL A 511 25.71 -31.57 -13.42
N MET A 512 24.66 -30.77 -13.59
CA MET A 512 23.72 -30.93 -14.72
C MET A 512 24.39 -30.69 -16.09
N ILE A 513 25.30 -29.72 -16.18
CA ILE A 513 26.06 -29.46 -17.41
C ILE A 513 27.04 -30.59 -17.70
N LEU A 514 27.75 -31.11 -16.69
CA LEU A 514 28.67 -32.27 -16.85
C LEU A 514 27.92 -33.55 -17.20
N VAL A 515 26.79 -33.85 -16.57
CA VAL A 515 25.96 -35.02 -16.88
C VAL A 515 25.34 -34.88 -18.27
N GLY A 516 24.89 -33.69 -18.65
CA GLY A 516 24.40 -33.41 -20.01
C GLY A 516 25.48 -33.61 -21.09
N LEU A 517 26.71 -33.16 -20.84
CA LEU A 517 27.84 -33.36 -21.76
C LEU A 517 28.28 -34.83 -21.85
N THR A 518 28.29 -35.57 -20.74
CA THR A 518 28.67 -36.98 -20.69
C THR A 518 27.64 -37.87 -21.43
N VAL A 519 26.35 -37.58 -21.30
CA VAL A 519 25.27 -38.28 -22.02
C VAL A 519 25.33 -38.03 -23.54
N VAL A 520 25.69 -36.80 -23.97
CA VAL A 520 25.85 -36.45 -25.39
C VAL A 520 27.10 -37.10 -25.98
N LEU A 521 28.19 -37.23 -25.22
CA LEU A 521 29.43 -37.87 -25.69
C LEU A 521 29.32 -39.41 -25.66
N SER A 522 28.61 -40.02 -24.72
CA SER A 522 28.41 -41.50 -24.67
C SER A 522 27.47 -42.03 -25.76
N ARG A 523 26.53 -41.20 -26.26
CA ARG A 523 25.65 -41.55 -27.40
C ARG A 523 26.34 -41.43 -28.78
N ARG A 524 27.55 -40.83 -28.86
CA ARG A 524 28.33 -40.74 -30.10
C ARG A 524 29.44 -41.77 -30.26
N GLY A 525 29.72 -42.56 -29.19
CA GLY A 525 30.73 -43.63 -29.22
C GLY A 525 30.22 -45.01 -29.65
N GLY A 526 28.93 -45.16 -29.98
CA GLY A 526 28.30 -46.48 -30.23
C GLY A 526 27.90 -46.77 -31.66
N GLN A 527 28.53 -46.18 -32.70
CA GLN A 527 28.34 -46.60 -34.08
C GLN A 527 29.63 -46.45 -34.89
N ALA A 528 30.52 -47.36 -34.73
CA ALA A 528 31.52 -47.71 -35.74
C ALA A 528 32.06 -49.14 -35.43
N THR A 529 31.45 -50.13 -36.02
CA THR A 529 32.04 -51.38 -36.65
C THR A 529 30.90 -52.31 -36.96
N THR A 530 30.60 -52.54 -38.20
CA THR A 530 30.79 -53.78 -38.99
C THR A 530 30.03 -53.70 -40.32
N GLN A 531 30.81 -53.91 -41.35
CA GLN A 531 30.52 -54.21 -42.75
C GLN A 531 29.96 -53.12 -43.65
#